data_5f0cdef7b835e329fa18cc0bc30dadaf
#
_entry.id   5f0cdef7b835e329fa18cc0bc30dadaf
#
_cell.length_a   1.000
_cell.length_b   1.000
_cell.length_c   1.000
_cell.angle_alpha   90.00
_cell.angle_beta   90.00
_cell.angle_gamma   90.00
#
_symmetry.space_group_name_H-M   'P 1'
#
loop_
_entity.id
_entity.type
_entity.pdbx_description
1 polymer ?
#
loop_
_entity_poly.entity_id
_entity_poly.type
_entity_poly.pdbx_seq_one_letter_code
_entity_poly.pdbx_strand_id
1 'polypeptide(L)'
;MELMHNHDKRTSRLIEYFQILSEGTTDKETYESYRDVLETATAYETNAALDELLSKAEDIESYTIPVARFIRSVGKGLESATLPDYQDNVLLTSLVEENVEIAKVSSSLQQLSIQLKKEGCSDVSGIQEVLSAFDLLQKHYERLQNELFPLFEQTSNDHSCVKLIWAIQNTALELKKQTQAYEGNDMASFWKLFSNFYFNMEILRYRETYILYPVAYRALGEHSEKRMDSALADALFSCRTGALTFEQLELIFRLLPLDVAFIGADDRVKFYSDPPHRIFPRSPQVIGRLVQNCHPPKSVSTVEEILSSFKEGREDSAEFYLVVRGAFVHIQYYAVRSMDGKYLGTLEVTQDATHLRSLSGEKRLL
;
A
#
# COMPACT_ATOMS: atom_id res chain seq x y z
N MET A 1 7.13 28.01 22.39
CA MET A 1 8.01 27.11 23.15
C MET A 1 7.23 26.22 24.13
N GLU A 2 6.37 26.77 24.98
CA GLU A 2 5.60 25.98 25.99
C GLU A 2 4.61 24.96 25.35
N LEU A 3 3.93 25.35 24.29
CA LEU A 3 3.02 24.44 23.53
C LEU A 3 3.75 23.30 22.82
N MET A 4 4.93 23.55 22.23
CA MET A 4 5.75 22.47 21.62
C MET A 4 6.28 21.51 22.68
N HIS A 5 6.74 22.02 23.82
CA HIS A 5 7.24 21.19 24.91
C HIS A 5 6.15 20.30 25.56
N ASN A 6 4.92 20.76 25.56
CA ASN A 6 3.77 19.98 26.06
C ASN A 6 3.33 18.90 25.06
N HIS A 7 3.43 19.17 23.75
CA HIS A 7 3.13 18.20 22.69
C HIS A 7 4.15 17.04 22.71
N ASP A 8 5.45 17.34 22.83
CA ASP A 8 6.52 16.33 22.92
C ASP A 8 6.32 15.40 24.14
N LYS A 9 5.90 15.96 25.28
CA LYS A 9 5.61 15.18 26.49
C LYS A 9 4.44 14.20 26.32
N ARG A 10 3.38 14.64 25.66
CA ARG A 10 2.17 13.80 25.44
C ARG A 10 2.49 12.65 24.50
N THR A 11 3.17 12.96 23.38
CA THR A 11 3.62 11.94 22.41
C THR A 11 4.56 10.93 23.06
N SER A 12 5.51 11.36 23.91
CA SER A 12 6.39 10.45 24.65
C SER A 12 5.61 9.48 25.54
N ARG A 13 4.56 9.94 26.24
CA ARG A 13 3.70 9.07 27.05
C ARG A 13 2.88 8.07 26.21
N LEU A 14 2.45 8.48 25.02
CA LEU A 14 1.79 7.56 24.08
C LEU A 14 2.77 6.49 23.55
N ILE A 15 4.02 6.85 23.28
CA ILE A 15 5.09 5.94 22.89
C ILE A 15 5.35 4.92 24.01
N GLU A 16 5.53 5.38 25.26
CA GLU A 16 5.71 4.51 26.41
C GLU A 16 4.57 3.51 26.58
N TYR A 17 3.31 3.99 26.49
CA TYR A 17 2.16 3.10 26.58
C TYR A 17 2.11 2.07 25.45
N PHE A 18 2.44 2.49 24.21
CA PHE A 18 2.48 1.57 23.08
C PHE A 18 3.60 0.53 23.22
N GLN A 19 4.77 0.89 23.79
CA GLN A 19 5.84 -0.06 24.11
C GLN A 19 5.38 -1.12 25.09
N ILE A 20 4.80 -0.70 26.22
CA ILE A 20 4.23 -1.61 27.24
C ILE A 20 3.20 -2.56 26.62
N LEU A 21 2.36 -2.02 25.74
CA LEU A 21 1.31 -2.79 25.06
C LEU A 21 1.90 -3.81 24.09
N SER A 22 3.00 -3.46 23.38
CA SER A 22 3.69 -4.36 22.45
C SER A 22 4.40 -5.52 23.15
N GLU A 23 4.85 -5.30 24.40
CA GLU A 23 5.43 -6.33 25.27
C GLU A 23 4.38 -7.25 25.89
N GLY A 24 3.09 -6.97 25.71
CA GLY A 24 1.98 -7.82 26.13
C GLY A 24 1.57 -7.68 27.60
N THR A 25 2.03 -6.66 28.32
CA THR A 25 1.88 -6.48 29.79
C THR A 25 0.81 -5.47 30.20
N THR A 26 -0.15 -5.14 29.35
CA THR A 26 -1.20 -4.14 29.68
C THR A 26 -2.32 -4.75 30.52
N ASP A 27 -2.57 -4.12 31.66
CA ASP A 27 -3.71 -4.35 32.53
C ASP A 27 -4.55 -3.05 32.69
N LYS A 28 -5.59 -3.12 33.52
CA LYS A 28 -6.46 -1.98 33.79
C LYS A 28 -5.72 -0.83 34.48
N GLU A 29 -4.79 -1.13 35.36
CA GLU A 29 -4.02 -0.13 36.11
C GLU A 29 -3.09 0.63 35.17
N THR A 30 -2.42 -0.06 34.27
CA THR A 30 -1.62 0.56 33.21
C THR A 30 -2.48 1.51 32.35
N TYR A 31 -3.65 1.08 31.89
CA TYR A 31 -4.55 1.95 31.13
C TYR A 31 -4.93 3.22 31.92
N GLU A 32 -5.32 3.08 33.18
CA GLU A 32 -5.74 4.23 34.00
C GLU A 32 -4.59 5.24 34.23
N SER A 33 -3.33 4.79 34.29
CA SER A 33 -2.17 5.69 34.46
C SER A 33 -1.87 6.53 33.23
N TYR A 34 -2.30 6.10 32.03
CA TYR A 34 -2.15 6.83 30.76
C TYR A 34 -3.47 7.41 30.23
N ARG A 35 -4.56 7.24 30.95
CA ARG A 35 -5.91 7.56 30.51
C ARG A 35 -6.06 8.99 30.00
N ASP A 36 -5.44 9.97 30.67
CA ASP A 36 -5.49 11.36 30.31
C ASP A 36 -4.95 11.65 28.90
N VAL A 37 -3.86 11.00 28.50
CA VAL A 37 -3.28 11.14 27.15
C VAL A 37 -4.00 10.24 26.13
N LEU A 38 -4.46 9.06 26.52
CA LEU A 38 -5.15 8.13 25.63
C LEU A 38 -6.53 8.66 25.20
N GLU A 39 -7.34 9.14 26.16
CA GLU A 39 -8.70 9.63 25.87
C GLU A 39 -8.74 11.00 25.19
N THR A 40 -7.61 11.66 25.04
CA THR A 40 -7.48 12.96 24.38
C THR A 40 -6.44 12.97 23.24
N ALA A 41 -5.98 11.77 22.83
CA ALA A 41 -4.99 11.64 21.78
C ALA A 41 -5.52 12.16 20.43
N THR A 42 -4.67 12.92 19.72
CA THR A 42 -4.96 13.39 18.38
C THR A 42 -4.45 12.41 17.32
N ALA A 43 -4.91 12.53 16.08
CA ALA A 43 -4.41 11.77 14.94
C ALA A 43 -2.89 11.93 14.77
N TYR A 44 -2.37 13.14 14.95
CA TYR A 44 -0.95 13.47 14.80
C TYR A 44 -0.08 12.82 15.89
N GLU A 45 -0.47 12.96 17.16
CA GLU A 45 0.23 12.34 18.29
C GLU A 45 0.21 10.82 18.17
N THR A 46 -0.92 10.25 17.74
CA THR A 46 -1.07 8.81 17.51
C THR A 46 -0.17 8.33 16.37
N ASN A 47 -0.13 9.06 15.23
CA ASN A 47 0.72 8.71 14.10
C ASN A 47 2.21 8.80 14.46
N ALA A 48 2.63 9.85 15.17
CA ALA A 48 4.01 10.03 15.62
C ALA A 48 4.44 8.90 16.58
N ALA A 49 3.56 8.47 17.50
CA ALA A 49 3.83 7.35 18.39
C ALA A 49 3.94 6.01 17.62
N LEU A 50 3.11 5.80 16.61
CA LEU A 50 3.21 4.62 15.73
C LEU A 50 4.50 4.65 14.90
N ASP A 51 4.88 5.80 14.35
CA ASP A 51 6.08 5.96 13.55
C ASP A 51 7.35 5.63 14.33
N GLU A 52 7.49 6.16 15.54
CA GLU A 52 8.66 5.96 16.39
C GLU A 52 8.98 4.48 16.65
N LEU A 53 7.97 3.64 16.83
CA LEU A 53 8.17 2.22 17.08
C LEU A 53 8.25 1.40 15.78
N LEU A 54 7.42 1.72 14.79
CA LEU A 54 7.38 0.98 13.54
C LEU A 54 8.61 1.25 12.66
N SER A 55 9.24 2.43 12.76
CA SER A 55 10.48 2.74 12.07
C SER A 55 11.67 1.86 12.50
N LYS A 56 11.61 1.32 13.72
CA LYS A 56 12.65 0.45 14.33
C LYS A 56 12.29 -1.04 14.27
N ALA A 57 11.13 -1.38 13.73
CA ALA A 57 10.65 -2.76 13.71
C ALA A 57 11.41 -3.60 12.67
N GLU A 58 12.03 -4.70 13.10
CA GLU A 58 12.62 -5.70 12.22
C GLU A 58 11.54 -6.55 11.52
N ASP A 59 10.50 -6.94 12.25
CA ASP A 59 9.31 -7.64 11.74
C ASP A 59 8.07 -6.76 11.93
N ILE A 60 7.67 -6.07 10.86
CA ILE A 60 6.54 -5.14 10.87
C ILE A 60 5.20 -5.87 11.10
N GLU A 61 5.06 -7.11 10.63
CA GLU A 61 3.80 -7.87 10.73
C GLU A 61 3.48 -8.26 12.18
N SER A 62 4.51 -8.44 13.04
CA SER A 62 4.35 -8.73 14.46
C SER A 62 3.62 -7.62 15.23
N TYR A 63 3.64 -6.39 14.71
CA TYR A 63 2.96 -5.23 15.28
C TYR A 63 1.47 -5.12 14.93
N THR A 64 0.93 -6.00 14.08
CA THR A 64 -0.50 -5.93 13.68
C THR A 64 -1.44 -5.92 14.88
N ILE A 65 -1.27 -6.83 15.85
CA ILE A 65 -2.12 -6.91 17.04
C ILE A 65 -1.82 -5.77 18.04
N PRO A 66 -0.54 -5.48 18.39
CA PRO A 66 -0.21 -4.33 19.24
C PRO A 66 -0.77 -3.01 18.71
N VAL A 67 -0.63 -2.72 17.43
CA VAL A 67 -1.16 -1.49 16.80
C VAL A 67 -2.69 -1.44 16.87
N ALA A 68 -3.38 -2.55 16.59
CA ALA A 68 -4.84 -2.60 16.70
C ALA A 68 -5.33 -2.33 18.13
N ARG A 69 -4.63 -2.86 19.15
CA ARG A 69 -4.91 -2.59 20.55
C ARG A 69 -4.64 -1.13 20.93
N PHE A 70 -3.51 -0.58 20.46
CA PHE A 70 -3.16 0.81 20.70
C PHE A 70 -4.19 1.77 20.09
N ILE A 71 -4.57 1.59 18.83
CA ILE A 71 -5.61 2.37 18.15
C ILE A 71 -6.93 2.33 18.95
N ARG A 72 -7.30 1.16 19.46
CA ARG A 72 -8.49 1.01 20.28
C ARG A 72 -8.39 1.79 21.61
N SER A 73 -7.19 1.83 22.22
CA SER A 73 -6.96 2.56 23.47
C SER A 73 -7.09 4.08 23.31
N VAL A 74 -6.68 4.62 22.16
CA VAL A 74 -6.77 6.06 21.82
C VAL A 74 -8.10 6.42 21.12
N GLY A 75 -8.97 5.45 20.87
CA GLY A 75 -10.18 5.62 20.07
C GLY A 75 -11.09 6.74 20.55
N LYS A 76 -11.26 6.92 21.86
CA LYS A 76 -12.09 7.99 22.42
C LYS A 76 -11.58 9.37 22.06
N GLY A 77 -10.26 9.59 22.10
CA GLY A 77 -9.63 10.84 21.68
C GLY A 77 -9.83 11.10 20.19
N LEU A 78 -9.56 10.07 19.36
CA LEU A 78 -9.69 10.17 17.90
C LEU A 78 -11.13 10.47 17.45
N GLU A 79 -12.12 9.79 18.03
CA GLU A 79 -13.53 9.95 17.68
C GLU A 79 -14.14 11.29 18.18
N SER A 80 -13.56 11.89 19.24
CA SER A 80 -13.98 13.20 19.75
C SER A 80 -13.45 14.37 18.93
N ALA A 81 -12.43 14.13 18.09
CA ALA A 81 -11.84 15.16 17.25
C ALA A 81 -12.73 15.46 16.03
N THR A 82 -12.82 16.75 15.67
CA THR A 82 -13.45 17.15 14.41
C THR A 82 -12.53 16.78 13.26
N LEU A 83 -13.02 15.95 12.34
CA LEU A 83 -12.28 15.60 11.14
C LEU A 83 -12.16 16.82 10.20
N PRO A 84 -11.06 16.94 9.44
CA PRO A 84 -10.92 17.98 8.43
C PRO A 84 -12.01 17.89 7.37
N ASP A 85 -12.33 19.02 6.74
CA ASP A 85 -13.07 19.06 5.49
C ASP A 85 -12.07 18.85 4.34
N TYR A 86 -12.24 17.78 3.56
CA TYR A 86 -11.31 17.40 2.51
C TYR A 86 -11.69 17.93 1.12
N GLN A 87 -12.69 18.80 1.00
CA GLN A 87 -13.26 19.24 -0.29
C GLN A 87 -12.25 19.93 -1.22
N ASP A 88 -11.21 20.52 -0.68
CA ASP A 88 -10.10 21.15 -1.42
C ASP A 88 -9.03 20.14 -1.91
N ASN A 89 -9.14 18.87 -1.52
CA ASN A 89 -8.25 17.79 -1.93
C ASN A 89 -9.01 16.65 -2.60
N VAL A 90 -9.01 16.64 -3.93
CA VAL A 90 -9.76 15.67 -4.76
C VAL A 90 -9.44 14.21 -4.42
N LEU A 91 -8.16 13.90 -4.17
CA LEU A 91 -7.74 12.54 -3.84
C LEU A 91 -8.34 12.10 -2.49
N LEU A 92 -8.16 12.90 -1.44
CA LEU A 92 -8.67 12.56 -0.11
C LEU A 92 -10.19 12.52 -0.08
N THR A 93 -10.87 13.46 -0.74
CA THR A 93 -12.34 13.45 -0.86
C THR A 93 -12.82 12.13 -1.45
N SER A 94 -12.25 11.70 -2.57
CA SER A 94 -12.66 10.45 -3.23
C SER A 94 -12.33 9.19 -2.40
N LEU A 95 -11.21 9.17 -1.67
CA LEU A 95 -10.87 8.06 -0.76
C LEU A 95 -11.81 7.98 0.45
N VAL A 96 -12.24 9.14 0.98
CA VAL A 96 -13.25 9.20 2.04
C VAL A 96 -14.60 8.68 1.56
N GLU A 97 -15.03 9.05 0.34
CA GLU A 97 -16.25 8.53 -0.27
C GLU A 97 -16.20 7.01 -0.45
N GLU A 98 -15.07 6.47 -0.93
CA GLU A 98 -14.85 5.02 -1.01
C GLU A 98 -14.95 4.34 0.35
N ASN A 99 -14.39 4.93 1.40
CA ASN A 99 -14.50 4.41 2.77
C ASN A 99 -15.95 4.39 3.29
N VAL A 100 -16.77 5.36 2.89
CA VAL A 100 -18.22 5.36 3.19
C VAL A 100 -18.93 4.19 2.50
N GLU A 101 -18.60 3.92 1.23
CA GLU A 101 -19.17 2.77 0.51
C GLU A 101 -18.69 1.43 1.11
N ILE A 102 -17.41 1.32 1.46
CA ILE A 102 -16.88 0.15 2.18
C ILE A 102 -17.62 -0.07 3.50
N ALA A 103 -17.91 1.00 4.26
CA ALA A 103 -18.69 0.91 5.50
C ALA A 103 -20.11 0.36 5.30
N LYS A 104 -20.76 0.68 4.19
CA LYS A 104 -22.09 0.11 3.84
C LYS A 104 -22.01 -1.40 3.62
N VAL A 105 -21.02 -1.86 2.84
CA VAL A 105 -20.78 -3.30 2.62
C VAL A 105 -20.42 -4.00 3.92
N SER A 106 -19.56 -3.39 4.73
CA SER A 106 -19.22 -3.89 6.07
C SER A 106 -20.44 -4.09 6.95
N SER A 107 -21.34 -3.10 7.00
CA SER A 107 -22.60 -3.17 7.76
C SER A 107 -23.49 -4.31 7.28
N SER A 108 -23.58 -4.52 5.97
CA SER A 108 -24.35 -5.63 5.39
C SER A 108 -23.75 -6.99 5.76
N LEU A 109 -22.43 -7.15 5.67
CA LEU A 109 -21.73 -8.36 6.08
C LEU A 109 -21.92 -8.65 7.58
N GLN A 110 -21.89 -7.61 8.41
CA GLN A 110 -22.13 -7.74 9.85
C GLN A 110 -23.55 -8.24 10.13
N GLN A 111 -24.57 -7.63 9.50
CA GLN A 111 -25.96 -8.04 9.67
C GLN A 111 -26.20 -9.49 9.24
N LEU A 112 -25.70 -9.88 8.07
CA LEU A 112 -25.76 -11.26 7.56
C LEU A 112 -25.09 -12.23 8.55
N SER A 113 -23.91 -11.88 9.07
CA SER A 113 -23.18 -12.73 10.01
C SER A 113 -23.93 -12.94 11.33
N ILE A 114 -24.56 -11.89 11.85
CA ILE A 114 -25.37 -11.96 13.08
C ILE A 114 -26.60 -12.83 12.86
N GLN A 115 -27.30 -12.64 11.71
CA GLN A 115 -28.48 -13.40 11.37
C GLN A 115 -28.16 -14.89 11.25
N LEU A 116 -27.16 -15.27 10.45
CA LEU A 116 -26.76 -16.67 10.24
C LEU A 116 -26.34 -17.37 11.55
N LYS A 117 -25.59 -16.66 12.41
CA LYS A 117 -25.21 -17.18 13.74
C LYS A 117 -26.42 -17.39 14.64
N LYS A 118 -27.40 -16.47 14.62
CA LYS A 118 -28.63 -16.58 15.43
C LYS A 118 -29.52 -17.73 14.95
N GLU A 119 -29.60 -17.95 13.66
CA GLU A 119 -30.41 -19.02 13.04
C GLU A 119 -29.72 -20.39 13.09
N GLY A 120 -28.44 -20.45 13.47
CA GLY A 120 -27.65 -21.68 13.41
C GLY A 120 -27.49 -22.22 11.98
N CYS A 121 -27.59 -21.33 10.99
CA CYS A 121 -27.54 -21.69 9.58
C CYS A 121 -26.08 -22.00 9.15
N SER A 122 -25.92 -23.08 8.40
CA SER A 122 -24.64 -23.48 7.81
C SER A 122 -24.46 -22.98 6.37
N ASP A 123 -25.49 -22.42 5.77
CA ASP A 123 -25.40 -21.82 4.44
C ASP A 123 -24.83 -20.40 4.53
N VAL A 124 -23.61 -20.24 4.07
CA VAL A 124 -22.84 -18.98 4.08
C VAL A 124 -22.78 -18.32 2.68
N SER A 125 -23.52 -18.87 1.71
CA SER A 125 -23.52 -18.40 0.31
C SER A 125 -23.80 -16.90 0.19
N GLY A 126 -24.72 -16.36 1.01
CA GLY A 126 -25.02 -14.92 1.01
C GLY A 126 -23.83 -14.04 1.41
N ILE A 127 -22.99 -14.48 2.34
CA ILE A 127 -21.73 -13.77 2.67
C ILE A 127 -20.74 -13.88 1.51
N GLN A 128 -20.59 -15.07 0.94
CA GLN A 128 -19.66 -15.30 -0.17
C GLN A 128 -20.04 -14.50 -1.42
N GLU A 129 -21.34 -14.36 -1.70
CA GLU A 129 -21.85 -13.54 -2.81
C GLU A 129 -21.52 -12.05 -2.59
N VAL A 130 -21.77 -11.50 -1.41
CA VAL A 130 -21.40 -10.12 -1.08
C VAL A 130 -19.90 -9.91 -1.23
N LEU A 131 -19.07 -10.85 -0.73
CA LEU A 131 -17.62 -10.75 -0.87
C LEU A 131 -17.17 -10.85 -2.33
N SER A 132 -17.86 -11.64 -3.16
CA SER A 132 -17.55 -11.78 -4.59
C SER A 132 -17.82 -10.49 -5.36
N ALA A 133 -18.87 -9.75 -5.00
CA ALA A 133 -19.20 -8.46 -5.59
C ALA A 133 -18.38 -7.28 -5.02
N PHE A 134 -17.55 -7.53 -4.00
CA PHE A 134 -16.84 -6.47 -3.27
C PHE A 134 -15.46 -6.15 -3.86
N ASP A 135 -15.44 -5.74 -5.14
CA ASP A 135 -14.21 -5.34 -5.84
C ASP A 135 -13.69 -3.97 -5.41
N LEU A 136 -14.56 -3.11 -4.86
CA LEU A 136 -14.18 -1.78 -4.39
C LEU A 136 -13.04 -1.85 -3.37
N LEU A 137 -13.05 -2.84 -2.46
CA LEU A 137 -12.01 -2.96 -1.42
C LEU A 137 -10.61 -3.09 -2.02
N GLN A 138 -10.44 -3.93 -3.04
CA GLN A 138 -9.14 -4.09 -3.72
C GLN A 138 -8.73 -2.80 -4.43
N LYS A 139 -9.65 -2.16 -5.17
CA LYS A 139 -9.39 -0.90 -5.87
C LYS A 139 -8.99 0.22 -4.91
N HIS A 140 -9.67 0.31 -3.78
CA HIS A 140 -9.37 1.27 -2.73
C HIS A 140 -7.95 1.09 -2.17
N TYR A 141 -7.56 -0.14 -1.84
CA TYR A 141 -6.20 -0.42 -1.36
C TYR A 141 -5.13 -0.14 -2.43
N GLU A 142 -5.40 -0.47 -3.70
CA GLU A 142 -4.51 -0.14 -4.81
C GLU A 142 -4.34 1.38 -4.97
N ARG A 143 -5.39 2.18 -4.78
CA ARG A 143 -5.31 3.64 -4.79
C ARG A 143 -4.50 4.20 -3.62
N LEU A 144 -4.72 3.70 -2.41
CA LEU A 144 -3.91 4.09 -1.26
C LEU A 144 -2.42 3.83 -1.53
N GLN A 145 -2.08 2.64 -2.04
CA GLN A 145 -0.70 2.22 -2.30
C GLN A 145 -0.03 3.01 -3.42
N ASN A 146 -0.76 3.37 -4.47
CA ASN A 146 -0.19 4.00 -5.67
C ASN A 146 -0.36 5.52 -5.69
N GLU A 147 -1.35 6.09 -5.01
CA GLU A 147 -1.63 7.52 -5.04
C GLU A 147 -1.29 8.19 -3.70
N LEU A 148 -1.92 7.76 -2.59
CA LEU A 148 -1.77 8.45 -1.31
C LEU A 148 -0.42 8.19 -0.62
N PHE A 149 0.00 6.93 -0.53
CA PHE A 149 1.24 6.58 0.20
C PHE A 149 2.49 7.25 -0.41
N PRO A 150 2.69 7.27 -1.74
CA PRO A 150 3.83 7.97 -2.32
C PRO A 150 3.84 9.47 -2.02
N LEU A 151 2.69 10.12 -2.06
CA LEU A 151 2.55 11.54 -1.70
C LEU A 151 2.85 11.78 -0.22
N PHE A 152 2.30 10.95 0.65
CA PHE A 152 2.51 11.03 2.07
C PHE A 152 3.97 10.81 2.46
N GLU A 153 4.65 9.83 1.87
CA GLU A 153 6.07 9.57 2.07
C GLU A 153 6.98 10.72 1.59
N GLN A 154 6.56 11.48 0.57
CA GLN A 154 7.30 12.65 0.08
C GLN A 154 7.12 13.89 0.96
N THR A 155 6.00 14.00 1.65
CA THR A 155 5.59 15.19 2.38
C THR A 155 5.70 15.07 3.90
N SER A 156 5.78 13.86 4.43
CA SER A 156 5.86 13.57 5.86
C SER A 156 7.08 12.72 6.20
N ASN A 157 7.73 13.03 7.32
CA ASN A 157 8.80 12.17 7.87
C ASN A 157 8.21 10.98 8.66
N ASP A 158 6.98 11.11 9.18
CA ASP A 158 6.32 10.14 10.06
C ASP A 158 5.43 9.20 9.24
N HIS A 159 6.03 8.41 8.34
CA HIS A 159 5.31 7.56 7.38
C HIS A 159 5.60 6.05 7.52
N SER A 160 6.37 5.61 8.53
CA SER A 160 6.74 4.19 8.73
C SER A 160 5.51 3.28 8.89
N CYS A 161 4.40 3.87 9.33
CA CYS A 161 3.12 3.17 9.44
C CYS A 161 2.55 2.65 8.11
N VAL A 162 2.95 3.21 6.97
CA VAL A 162 2.49 2.81 5.63
C VAL A 162 2.80 1.34 5.34
N LYS A 163 3.99 0.87 5.72
CA LYS A 163 4.41 -0.53 5.53
C LYS A 163 3.48 -1.51 6.24
N LEU A 164 3.09 -1.20 7.48
CA LEU A 164 2.17 -2.05 8.23
C LEU A 164 0.75 -2.01 7.64
N ILE A 165 0.26 -0.83 7.22
CA ILE A 165 -1.03 -0.71 6.53
C ILE A 165 -1.04 -1.63 5.31
N TRP A 166 -0.01 -1.58 4.48
CA TRP A 166 0.11 -2.43 3.29
C TRP A 166 0.11 -3.94 3.63
N ALA A 167 0.85 -4.35 4.66
CA ALA A 167 0.85 -5.75 5.10
C ALA A 167 -0.55 -6.22 5.53
N ILE A 168 -1.29 -5.38 6.29
CA ILE A 168 -2.65 -5.70 6.73
C ILE A 168 -3.62 -5.72 5.52
N GLN A 169 -3.48 -4.81 4.54
CA GLN A 169 -4.27 -4.80 3.31
C GLN A 169 -4.12 -6.12 2.53
N ASN A 170 -2.87 -6.59 2.33
CA ASN A 170 -2.61 -7.87 1.67
C ASN A 170 -3.24 -9.04 2.42
N THR A 171 -3.10 -9.05 3.76
CA THR A 171 -3.73 -10.08 4.61
C THR A 171 -5.25 -10.05 4.51
N ALA A 172 -5.87 -8.87 4.50
CA ALA A 172 -7.31 -8.73 4.35
C ALA A 172 -7.80 -9.26 2.98
N LEU A 173 -7.11 -8.94 1.89
CA LEU A 173 -7.46 -9.43 0.55
C LEU A 173 -7.30 -10.95 0.41
N GLU A 174 -6.25 -11.52 1.00
CA GLU A 174 -6.06 -12.96 1.01
C GLU A 174 -7.14 -13.68 1.83
N LEU A 175 -7.47 -13.16 3.02
CA LEU A 175 -8.56 -13.70 3.84
C LEU A 175 -9.94 -13.54 3.17
N LYS A 176 -10.18 -12.43 2.45
CA LYS A 176 -11.38 -12.26 1.61
C LYS A 176 -11.48 -13.40 0.61
N LYS A 177 -10.40 -13.66 -0.15
CA LYS A 177 -10.34 -14.72 -1.16
C LYS A 177 -10.56 -16.11 -0.55
N GLN A 178 -9.91 -16.40 0.57
CA GLN A 178 -10.09 -17.69 1.27
C GLN A 178 -11.52 -17.86 1.80
N THR A 179 -12.14 -16.79 2.30
CA THR A 179 -13.54 -16.83 2.76
C THR A 179 -14.52 -17.04 1.61
N GLN A 180 -14.29 -16.39 0.46
CA GLN A 180 -15.09 -16.57 -0.76
C GLN A 180 -15.02 -18.02 -1.30
N ALA A 181 -13.84 -18.60 -1.31
CA ALA A 181 -13.56 -19.93 -1.85
C ALA A 181 -13.79 -21.06 -0.82
N TYR A 182 -14.35 -20.78 0.35
CA TYR A 182 -14.55 -21.78 1.38
C TYR A 182 -15.66 -22.77 1.01
N GLU A 183 -15.30 -24.04 0.82
CA GLU A 183 -16.21 -25.14 0.48
C GLU A 183 -16.31 -26.20 1.62
N GLY A 184 -15.65 -25.96 2.76
CA GLY A 184 -15.63 -26.90 3.87
C GLY A 184 -16.92 -26.91 4.69
N ASN A 185 -17.16 -28.04 5.39
CA ASN A 185 -18.33 -28.19 6.26
C ASN A 185 -18.09 -27.71 7.71
N ASP A 186 -16.86 -27.31 8.05
CA ASP A 186 -16.52 -26.81 9.38
C ASP A 186 -16.82 -25.33 9.52
N MET A 187 -17.97 -25.03 10.09
CA MET A 187 -18.42 -23.66 10.32
C MET A 187 -17.49 -22.86 11.24
N ALA A 188 -16.76 -23.51 12.16
CA ALA A 188 -15.79 -22.82 13.01
C ALA A 188 -14.62 -22.26 12.19
N SER A 189 -14.12 -23.02 11.24
CA SER A 189 -13.08 -22.58 10.30
C SER A 189 -13.56 -21.45 9.41
N PHE A 190 -14.79 -21.53 8.87
CA PHE A 190 -15.37 -20.42 8.10
C PHE A 190 -15.44 -19.14 8.92
N TRP A 191 -16.02 -19.20 10.12
CA TRP A 191 -16.17 -18.03 10.98
C TRP A 191 -14.83 -17.45 11.44
N LYS A 192 -13.80 -18.26 11.56
CA LYS A 192 -12.44 -17.80 11.84
C LYS A 192 -11.89 -16.98 10.66
N LEU A 193 -11.99 -17.48 9.43
CA LEU A 193 -11.57 -16.78 8.23
C LEU A 193 -12.33 -15.45 8.06
N PHE A 194 -13.67 -15.51 8.12
CA PHE A 194 -14.51 -14.33 7.98
C PHE A 194 -14.24 -13.29 9.07
N SER A 195 -14.11 -13.70 10.33
CA SER A 195 -13.87 -12.76 11.44
C SER A 195 -12.49 -12.09 11.31
N ASN A 196 -11.48 -12.82 10.88
CA ASN A 196 -10.15 -12.25 10.63
C ASN A 196 -10.16 -11.28 9.46
N PHE A 197 -10.83 -11.63 8.36
CA PHE A 197 -11.05 -10.71 7.24
C PHE A 197 -11.73 -9.42 7.71
N TYR A 198 -12.89 -9.58 8.35
CA TYR A 198 -13.72 -8.47 8.83
C TYR A 198 -12.95 -7.55 9.78
N PHE A 199 -12.22 -8.12 10.73
CA PHE A 199 -11.39 -7.36 11.67
C PHE A 199 -10.31 -6.56 10.96
N ASN A 200 -9.56 -7.17 10.03
CA ASN A 200 -8.48 -6.46 9.30
C ASN A 200 -9.04 -5.33 8.43
N MET A 201 -10.17 -5.55 7.75
CA MET A 201 -10.84 -4.53 6.96
C MET A 201 -11.30 -3.34 7.84
N GLU A 202 -11.96 -3.61 8.97
CA GLU A 202 -12.49 -2.57 9.85
C GLU A 202 -11.39 -1.76 10.55
N ILE A 203 -10.32 -2.41 11.01
CA ILE A 203 -9.20 -1.69 11.63
C ILE A 203 -8.47 -0.79 10.63
N LEU A 204 -8.36 -1.22 9.37
CA LEU A 204 -7.80 -0.39 8.30
C LEU A 204 -8.70 0.80 8.03
N ARG A 205 -10.00 0.59 7.79
CA ARG A 205 -10.98 1.66 7.55
C ARG A 205 -11.00 2.68 8.71
N TYR A 206 -10.98 2.20 9.95
CA TYR A 206 -10.91 3.06 11.13
C TYR A 206 -9.63 3.90 11.14
N ARG A 207 -8.49 3.26 10.89
CA ARG A 207 -7.18 3.92 10.85
C ARG A 207 -7.07 4.96 9.74
N GLU A 208 -7.59 4.64 8.57
CA GLU A 208 -7.66 5.57 7.44
C GLU A 208 -8.48 6.80 7.79
N THR A 209 -9.68 6.61 8.34
CA THR A 209 -10.61 7.69 8.67
C THR A 209 -10.08 8.61 9.76
N TYR A 210 -9.57 8.05 10.86
CA TYR A 210 -9.28 8.82 12.06
C TYR A 210 -7.80 9.17 12.24
N ILE A 211 -6.88 8.56 11.48
CA ILE A 211 -5.45 8.82 11.61
C ILE A 211 -4.83 9.20 10.26
N LEU A 212 -4.89 8.32 9.27
CA LEU A 212 -4.14 8.49 8.03
C LEU A 212 -4.62 9.73 7.24
N TYR A 213 -5.93 9.86 6.98
CA TYR A 213 -6.44 10.98 6.18
C TYR A 213 -6.23 12.35 6.86
N PRO A 214 -6.50 12.54 8.16
CA PRO A 214 -6.19 13.80 8.83
C PRO A 214 -4.69 14.17 8.76
N VAL A 215 -3.80 13.19 8.99
CA VAL A 215 -2.35 13.42 8.97
C VAL A 215 -1.86 13.72 7.56
N ALA A 216 -2.32 12.93 6.56
CA ALA A 216 -1.97 13.16 5.15
C ALA A 216 -2.50 14.52 4.65
N TYR A 217 -3.73 14.90 4.99
CA TYR A 217 -4.31 16.19 4.60
C TYR A 217 -3.45 17.37 5.05
N ARG A 218 -2.99 17.34 6.29
CA ARG A 218 -2.09 18.37 6.81
C ARG A 218 -0.75 18.39 6.08
N ALA A 219 -0.15 17.20 5.84
CA ALA A 219 1.13 17.09 5.17
C ALA A 219 1.06 17.56 3.70
N LEU A 220 -0.04 17.25 3.00
CA LEU A 220 -0.26 17.62 1.60
C LEU A 220 -0.64 19.10 1.42
N GLY A 221 -1.34 19.72 2.39
CA GLY A 221 -1.79 21.12 2.31
C GLY A 221 -0.65 22.15 2.26
N GLU A 222 0.57 21.76 2.62
CA GLU A 222 1.79 22.60 2.55
C GLU A 222 2.52 22.49 1.19
N HIS A 223 2.10 21.59 0.29
CA HIS A 223 2.80 21.31 -0.98
C HIS A 223 1.85 21.38 -2.19
N SER A 224 1.81 22.56 -2.86
CA SER A 224 1.12 22.69 -4.14
C SER A 224 1.86 21.94 -5.25
N GLU A 225 1.10 21.23 -6.12
CA GLU A 225 1.59 20.46 -7.25
C GLU A 225 2.60 21.23 -8.10
N LYS A 226 3.83 20.72 -8.25
CA LYS A 226 4.75 21.12 -9.32
C LYS A 226 4.29 20.46 -10.63
N ARG A 227 3.64 21.23 -11.49
CA ARG A 227 3.40 20.86 -12.89
C ARG A 227 4.74 20.73 -13.62
N MET A 228 4.91 19.62 -14.30
CA MET A 228 6.06 19.40 -15.20
C MET A 228 5.95 20.35 -16.42
N ASP A 229 7.00 21.15 -16.68
CA ASP A 229 7.04 22.15 -17.72
C ASP A 229 6.91 21.56 -19.12
N SER A 230 6.06 22.18 -19.93
CA SER A 230 5.81 21.84 -21.34
C SER A 230 7.00 22.11 -22.30
N ALA A 231 8.11 22.64 -21.79
CA ALA A 231 9.30 23.02 -22.59
C ALA A 231 10.14 21.82 -23.09
N LEU A 232 9.85 20.60 -22.67
CA LEU A 232 10.59 19.39 -23.05
C LEU A 232 10.02 18.67 -24.28
N ALA A 233 8.83 19.03 -24.76
CA ALA A 233 8.15 18.30 -25.84
C ALA A 233 8.93 18.34 -27.19
N ASP A 234 9.69 19.41 -27.48
CA ASP A 234 10.44 19.60 -28.72
C ASP A 234 11.91 19.14 -28.63
N ALA A 235 12.36 18.64 -27.47
CA ALA A 235 13.72 18.16 -27.33
C ALA A 235 13.90 16.81 -28.05
N LEU A 236 15.06 16.64 -28.72
CA LEU A 236 15.40 15.42 -29.45
C LEU A 236 16.22 14.47 -28.57
N PHE A 237 15.74 13.22 -28.42
CA PHE A 237 16.57 12.10 -28.02
C PHE A 237 17.35 11.63 -29.25
N SER A 238 18.68 11.75 -29.25
CA SER A 238 19.55 11.34 -30.35
C SER A 238 20.59 10.34 -29.90
N CYS A 239 20.74 9.27 -30.65
CA CYS A 239 21.73 8.23 -30.44
C CYS A 239 22.32 7.72 -31.76
N ARG A 240 23.27 6.80 -31.69
CA ARG A 240 23.96 6.25 -32.88
C ARG A 240 23.01 5.62 -33.91
N THR A 241 21.86 5.14 -33.47
CA THR A 241 20.89 4.42 -34.33
C THR A 241 19.72 5.28 -34.81
N GLY A 242 19.69 6.56 -34.46
CA GLY A 242 18.65 7.49 -34.91
C GLY A 242 18.29 8.56 -33.88
N ALA A 243 17.23 9.30 -34.20
CA ALA A 243 16.71 10.35 -33.34
C ALA A 243 15.19 10.25 -33.25
N LEU A 244 14.64 10.56 -32.09
CA LEU A 244 13.22 10.62 -31.81
C LEU A 244 12.93 11.88 -30.99
N THR A 245 11.74 12.45 -31.15
CA THR A 245 11.26 13.44 -30.19
C THR A 245 10.93 12.73 -28.87
N PHE A 246 10.92 13.46 -27.76
CA PHE A 246 10.48 12.89 -26.48
C PHE A 246 9.04 12.40 -26.55
N GLU A 247 8.16 13.09 -27.28
CA GLU A 247 6.78 12.64 -27.52
C GLU A 247 6.75 11.28 -28.25
N GLN A 248 7.57 11.10 -29.30
CA GLN A 248 7.66 9.82 -30.01
C GLN A 248 8.17 8.71 -29.08
N LEU A 249 9.16 8.99 -28.25
CA LEU A 249 9.70 8.05 -27.28
C LEU A 249 8.64 7.63 -26.25
N GLU A 250 7.89 8.58 -25.70
CA GLU A 250 6.78 8.34 -24.78
C GLU A 250 5.70 7.48 -25.43
N LEU A 251 5.27 7.82 -26.66
CA LEU A 251 4.26 7.05 -27.39
C LEU A 251 4.73 5.62 -27.71
N ILE A 252 6.02 5.42 -28.03
CA ILE A 252 6.59 4.08 -28.23
C ILE A 252 6.47 3.26 -26.95
N PHE A 253 6.88 3.79 -25.79
CA PHE A 253 6.76 3.11 -24.51
C PHE A 253 5.30 2.80 -24.16
N ARG A 254 4.36 3.68 -24.53
CA ARG A 254 2.93 3.47 -24.31
C ARG A 254 2.33 2.37 -25.20
N LEU A 255 2.89 2.14 -26.39
CA LEU A 255 2.41 1.13 -27.34
C LEU A 255 3.04 -0.24 -27.14
N LEU A 256 4.19 -0.33 -26.46
CA LEU A 256 4.82 -1.61 -26.17
C LEU A 256 3.90 -2.45 -25.27
N PRO A 257 3.72 -3.75 -25.56
CA PRO A 257 2.95 -4.66 -24.71
C PRO A 257 3.78 -5.10 -23.48
N LEU A 258 4.46 -4.15 -22.87
CA LEU A 258 5.39 -4.35 -21.77
C LEU A 258 5.21 -3.22 -20.74
N ASP A 259 5.19 -3.57 -19.48
CA ASP A 259 5.39 -2.61 -18.40
C ASP A 259 6.89 -2.43 -18.20
N VAL A 260 7.37 -1.23 -18.36
CA VAL A 260 8.78 -0.88 -18.15
C VAL A 260 8.89 0.05 -16.95
N ALA A 261 9.87 -0.17 -16.08
CA ALA A 261 10.25 0.79 -15.05
C ALA A 261 11.79 0.91 -14.96
N PHE A 262 12.28 2.11 -14.66
CA PHE A 262 13.70 2.34 -14.42
C PHE A 262 13.90 2.89 -13.01
N ILE A 263 14.74 2.19 -12.27
CA ILE A 263 15.15 2.51 -10.90
C ILE A 263 16.59 3.02 -10.97
N GLY A 264 16.86 4.22 -10.47
CA GLY A 264 18.19 4.80 -10.45
C GLY A 264 19.15 4.08 -9.50
N ALA A 265 20.42 4.38 -9.58
CA ALA A 265 21.46 3.85 -8.68
C ALA A 265 21.23 4.23 -7.19
N ASP A 266 20.36 5.20 -6.95
CA ASP A 266 19.87 5.64 -5.64
C ASP A 266 18.63 4.88 -5.14
N ASP A 267 18.29 3.76 -5.77
CA ASP A 267 17.12 2.92 -5.52
C ASP A 267 15.76 3.62 -5.66
N ARG A 268 15.73 4.77 -6.34
CA ARG A 268 14.49 5.52 -6.55
C ARG A 268 13.95 5.30 -7.95
N VAL A 269 12.63 5.16 -8.04
CA VAL A 269 11.95 5.10 -9.33
C VAL A 269 12.17 6.41 -10.09
N LYS A 270 12.74 6.33 -11.29
CA LYS A 270 13.02 7.49 -12.17
C LYS A 270 12.06 7.56 -13.35
N PHE A 271 11.56 6.42 -13.81
CA PHE A 271 10.69 6.33 -14.98
C PHE A 271 9.82 5.08 -14.88
N TYR A 272 8.63 5.15 -15.41
CA TYR A 272 7.81 3.99 -15.78
C TYR A 272 7.04 4.26 -17.08
N SER A 273 6.81 3.21 -17.88
CA SER A 273 5.91 3.28 -19.03
C SER A 273 4.45 3.21 -18.57
N ASP A 274 3.55 3.84 -19.29
CA ASP A 274 2.11 3.86 -18.96
C ASP A 274 1.25 3.30 -20.11
N PRO A 275 1.39 1.99 -20.43
CA PRO A 275 0.53 1.37 -21.43
C PRO A 275 -0.92 1.26 -20.91
N PRO A 276 -1.93 1.24 -21.83
CA PRO A 276 -3.35 1.19 -21.44
C PRO A 276 -3.75 0.01 -20.55
N HIS A 277 -2.99 -1.09 -20.60
CA HIS A 277 -3.26 -2.35 -19.87
C HIS A 277 -2.10 -2.73 -18.96
N ARG A 278 -1.64 -1.77 -18.15
CA ARG A 278 -0.54 -2.02 -17.22
C ARG A 278 -0.91 -3.12 -16.22
N ILE A 279 0.00 -4.10 -16.04
CA ILE A 279 -0.20 -5.26 -15.16
C ILE A 279 -0.20 -4.82 -13.69
N PHE A 280 0.81 -4.03 -13.31
CA PHE A 280 0.90 -3.44 -11.98
C PHE A 280 0.62 -1.93 -12.07
N PRO A 281 -0.55 -1.45 -11.59
CA PRO A 281 -0.90 -0.05 -11.64
C PRO A 281 0.20 0.83 -11.02
N ARG A 282 0.46 1.97 -11.65
CA ARG A 282 1.38 3.00 -11.15
C ARG A 282 0.70 4.35 -11.31
N SER A 283 1.10 5.31 -10.50
CA SER A 283 0.70 6.70 -10.64
C SER A 283 1.94 7.60 -10.71
N PRO A 284 1.84 8.84 -11.21
CA PRO A 284 2.97 9.76 -11.28
C PRO A 284 3.69 9.97 -9.94
N GLN A 285 2.98 9.80 -8.82
CA GLN A 285 3.50 9.97 -7.47
C GLN A 285 4.54 8.91 -7.07
N VAL A 286 4.67 7.83 -7.85
CA VAL A 286 5.71 6.82 -7.60
C VAL A 286 7.11 7.32 -7.95
N ILE A 287 7.22 8.37 -8.79
CA ILE A 287 8.51 8.94 -9.20
C ILE A 287 9.24 9.53 -7.99
N GLY A 288 10.50 9.12 -7.80
CA GLY A 288 11.33 9.50 -6.66
C GLY A 288 11.14 8.62 -5.41
N ARG A 289 10.13 7.74 -5.39
CA ARG A 289 9.90 6.79 -4.30
C ARG A 289 11.00 5.73 -4.27
N LEU A 290 11.42 5.30 -3.07
CA LEU A 290 12.29 4.13 -2.94
C LEU A 290 11.57 2.88 -3.47
N VAL A 291 12.27 2.07 -4.26
CA VAL A 291 11.67 0.89 -4.88
C VAL A 291 11.23 -0.15 -3.85
N GLN A 292 11.91 -0.23 -2.72
CA GLN A 292 11.51 -1.07 -1.59
C GLN A 292 10.08 -0.75 -1.10
N ASN A 293 9.72 0.53 -1.13
CA ASN A 293 8.38 1.00 -0.75
C ASN A 293 7.32 0.74 -1.85
N CYS A 294 7.73 0.29 -3.02
CA CYS A 294 6.83 -0.11 -4.11
C CYS A 294 6.48 -1.61 -4.07
N HIS A 295 6.96 -2.35 -3.08
CA HIS A 295 6.79 -3.79 -2.97
C HIS A 295 6.15 -4.17 -1.64
N PRO A 296 5.31 -5.21 -1.64
CA PRO A 296 4.81 -5.78 -0.40
C PRO A 296 5.96 -6.21 0.53
N PRO A 297 5.83 -6.10 1.86
CA PRO A 297 6.91 -6.44 2.81
C PRO A 297 7.56 -7.80 2.57
N LYS A 298 6.78 -8.80 2.16
CA LYS A 298 7.28 -10.18 1.86
C LYS A 298 8.28 -10.26 0.71
N SER A 299 8.28 -9.30 -0.20
CA SER A 299 9.17 -9.29 -1.38
C SER A 299 10.31 -8.27 -1.27
N VAL A 300 10.34 -7.44 -0.23
CA VAL A 300 11.35 -6.39 -0.07
C VAL A 300 12.76 -6.98 0.01
N SER A 301 12.96 -8.04 0.80
CA SER A 301 14.28 -8.69 0.94
C SER A 301 14.82 -9.23 -0.39
N THR A 302 13.94 -9.79 -1.23
CA THR A 302 14.32 -10.27 -2.57
C THR A 302 14.70 -9.11 -3.49
N VAL A 303 13.96 -8.00 -3.43
CA VAL A 303 14.28 -6.79 -4.20
C VAL A 303 15.64 -6.21 -3.77
N GLU A 304 15.90 -6.12 -2.48
CA GLU A 304 17.17 -5.63 -1.93
C GLU A 304 18.36 -6.53 -2.34
N GLU A 305 18.19 -7.84 -2.33
CA GLU A 305 19.21 -8.79 -2.79
C GLU A 305 19.53 -8.59 -4.27
N ILE A 306 18.53 -8.42 -5.13
CA ILE A 306 18.75 -8.15 -6.57
C ILE A 306 19.50 -6.84 -6.76
N LEU A 307 19.07 -5.76 -6.11
CA LEU A 307 19.71 -4.45 -6.23
C LEU A 307 21.16 -4.49 -5.73
N SER A 308 21.41 -5.15 -4.60
CA SER A 308 22.77 -5.33 -4.06
C SER A 308 23.64 -6.14 -5.02
N SER A 309 23.14 -7.27 -5.53
CA SER A 309 23.83 -8.11 -6.51
C SER A 309 24.24 -7.32 -7.76
N PHE A 310 23.32 -6.49 -8.29
CA PHE A 310 23.59 -5.66 -9.46
C PHE A 310 24.58 -4.54 -9.18
N LYS A 311 24.49 -3.87 -8.03
CA LYS A 311 25.43 -2.83 -7.61
C LYS A 311 26.86 -3.37 -7.43
N GLU A 312 26.98 -4.55 -6.86
CA GLU A 312 28.24 -5.24 -6.63
C GLU A 312 28.81 -5.92 -7.88
N GLY A 313 28.04 -6.02 -8.96
CA GLY A 313 28.45 -6.66 -10.21
C GLY A 313 28.50 -8.18 -10.11
N ARG A 314 27.77 -8.78 -9.16
CA ARG A 314 27.67 -10.25 -9.04
C ARG A 314 26.77 -10.84 -10.12
N GLU A 315 25.73 -10.10 -10.51
CA GLU A 315 24.78 -10.48 -11.55
C GLU A 315 24.40 -9.26 -12.40
N ASP A 316 23.94 -9.50 -13.61
CA ASP A 316 23.45 -8.46 -14.54
C ASP A 316 21.97 -8.62 -14.90
N SER A 317 21.34 -9.73 -14.49
CA SER A 317 19.92 -9.97 -14.71
C SER A 317 19.33 -10.86 -13.64
N ALA A 318 18.01 -10.73 -13.41
CA ALA A 318 17.20 -11.62 -12.60
C ALA A 318 15.85 -11.82 -13.28
N GLU A 319 15.26 -13.00 -13.10
CA GLU A 319 14.03 -13.40 -13.79
C GLU A 319 13.06 -14.05 -12.82
N PHE A 320 11.77 -13.67 -12.94
CA PHE A 320 10.66 -14.24 -12.18
C PHE A 320 9.46 -14.49 -13.08
N TYR A 321 8.62 -15.45 -12.72
CA TYR A 321 7.33 -15.62 -13.35
C TYR A 321 6.31 -16.14 -12.34
N LEU A 322 5.09 -15.62 -12.43
CA LEU A 322 4.01 -15.96 -11.51
C LEU A 322 2.64 -15.79 -12.20
N VAL A 323 1.60 -16.30 -11.56
CA VAL A 323 0.23 -16.08 -12.03
C VAL A 323 -0.40 -14.95 -11.22
N VAL A 324 -0.80 -13.88 -11.91
CA VAL A 324 -1.48 -12.71 -11.33
C VAL A 324 -2.84 -12.56 -12.01
N ARG A 325 -3.93 -12.60 -11.24
CA ARG A 325 -5.31 -12.43 -11.77
C ARG A 325 -5.61 -13.34 -12.97
N GLY A 326 -5.04 -14.54 -13.00
CA GLY A 326 -5.20 -15.52 -14.08
C GLY A 326 -4.26 -15.34 -15.27
N ALA A 327 -3.50 -14.26 -15.35
CA ALA A 327 -2.47 -14.04 -16.36
C ALA A 327 -1.13 -14.63 -15.93
N PHE A 328 -0.40 -15.24 -16.85
CA PHE A 328 0.98 -15.67 -16.64
C PHE A 328 1.90 -14.48 -16.87
N VAL A 329 2.39 -13.91 -15.77
CA VAL A 329 3.24 -12.72 -15.79
C VAL A 329 4.69 -13.12 -15.71
N HIS A 330 5.50 -12.60 -16.62
CA HIS A 330 6.93 -12.75 -16.71
C HIS A 330 7.61 -11.41 -16.38
N ILE A 331 8.56 -11.42 -15.44
CA ILE A 331 9.24 -10.25 -14.91
C ILE A 331 10.75 -10.45 -15.06
N GLN A 332 11.41 -9.48 -15.65
CA GLN A 332 12.85 -9.47 -15.83
C GLN A 332 13.45 -8.17 -15.29
N TYR A 333 14.56 -8.30 -14.60
CA TYR A 333 15.37 -7.20 -14.12
C TYR A 333 16.73 -7.22 -14.79
N TYR A 334 17.24 -6.05 -15.17
CA TYR A 334 18.53 -5.89 -15.82
C TYR A 334 19.33 -4.79 -15.15
N ALA A 335 20.60 -5.05 -14.83
CA ALA A 335 21.54 -4.02 -14.42
C ALA A 335 21.88 -3.12 -15.62
N VAL A 336 21.49 -1.86 -15.57
CA VAL A 336 21.87 -0.87 -16.57
C VAL A 336 23.24 -0.29 -16.19
N ARG A 337 24.20 -0.43 -17.09
CA ARG A 337 25.57 0.06 -16.88
C ARG A 337 25.98 1.04 -18.00
N SER A 338 26.82 1.99 -17.66
CA SER A 338 27.47 2.86 -18.63
C SER A 338 28.48 2.09 -19.47
N MET A 339 29.00 2.69 -20.52
CA MET A 339 30.00 2.08 -21.43
C MET A 339 31.31 1.70 -20.72
N ASP A 340 31.63 2.34 -19.61
CA ASP A 340 32.78 2.06 -18.73
C ASP A 340 32.42 1.10 -17.57
N GLY A 341 31.24 0.48 -17.61
CA GLY A 341 30.80 -0.56 -16.66
C GLY A 341 30.20 -0.05 -15.36
N LYS A 342 30.06 1.27 -15.15
CA LYS A 342 29.47 1.82 -13.95
C LYS A 342 27.98 1.53 -13.89
N TYR A 343 27.48 1.01 -12.76
CA TYR A 343 26.06 0.81 -12.52
C TYR A 343 25.31 2.14 -12.50
N LEU A 344 24.29 2.27 -13.36
CA LEU A 344 23.43 3.44 -13.50
C LEU A 344 22.04 3.23 -12.87
N GLY A 345 21.62 1.98 -12.74
CA GLY A 345 20.30 1.64 -12.21
C GLY A 345 19.83 0.27 -12.67
N THR A 346 18.60 -0.06 -12.35
CA THR A 346 17.93 -1.31 -12.74
C THR A 346 16.76 -1.01 -13.67
N LEU A 347 16.70 -1.74 -14.78
CA LEU A 347 15.55 -1.80 -15.68
C LEU A 347 14.67 -2.98 -15.26
N GLU A 348 13.40 -2.75 -14.99
CA GLU A 348 12.36 -3.76 -14.82
C GLU A 348 11.51 -3.83 -16.08
N VAL A 349 11.30 -5.04 -16.59
CA VAL A 349 10.42 -5.33 -17.74
C VAL A 349 9.43 -6.40 -17.31
N THR A 350 8.13 -6.09 -17.38
CA THR A 350 7.06 -7.01 -17.01
C THR A 350 6.14 -7.25 -18.20
N GLN A 351 5.77 -8.49 -18.45
CA GLN A 351 4.95 -8.90 -19.60
C GLN A 351 3.87 -9.90 -19.19
N ASP A 352 2.65 -9.72 -19.71
CA ASP A 352 1.67 -10.82 -19.76
C ASP A 352 2.05 -11.78 -20.90
N ALA A 353 2.62 -12.91 -20.52
CA ALA A 353 3.04 -13.95 -21.45
C ALA A 353 1.98 -15.05 -21.66
N THR A 354 0.74 -14.87 -21.17
CA THR A 354 -0.34 -15.87 -21.27
C THR A 354 -0.59 -16.26 -22.72
N HIS A 355 -0.76 -15.27 -23.59
CA HIS A 355 -0.97 -15.51 -25.03
C HIS A 355 0.26 -16.17 -25.67
N LEU A 356 1.47 -15.66 -25.40
CA LEU A 356 2.71 -16.20 -25.96
C LEU A 356 2.90 -17.67 -25.63
N ARG A 357 2.59 -18.08 -24.39
CA ARG A 357 2.66 -19.49 -23.96
C ARG A 357 1.67 -20.42 -24.68
N SER A 358 0.59 -19.88 -25.24
CA SER A 358 -0.42 -20.67 -25.98
C SER A 358 -0.07 -20.85 -27.46
N LEU A 359 0.89 -20.09 -28.00
CA LEU A 359 1.27 -20.16 -29.39
C LEU A 359 2.04 -21.46 -29.69
N SER A 360 1.76 -22.06 -30.85
CA SER A 360 2.46 -23.23 -31.39
C SER A 360 2.59 -23.12 -32.90
N GLY A 361 3.62 -23.71 -33.45
CA GLY A 361 3.89 -23.68 -34.90
C GLY A 361 4.34 -22.30 -35.39
N GLU A 362 3.97 -21.94 -36.61
CA GLU A 362 4.34 -20.70 -37.27
C GLU A 362 3.08 -19.94 -37.72
N LYS A 363 3.10 -18.61 -37.60
CA LYS A 363 2.15 -17.69 -38.22
C LYS A 363 2.93 -16.65 -39.02
N ARG A 364 2.94 -16.76 -40.32
CA ARG A 364 3.63 -15.85 -41.25
C ARG A 364 2.66 -14.76 -41.70
N LEU A 365 3.17 -13.55 -41.94
CA LEU A 365 2.38 -12.42 -42.45
C LEU A 365 1.96 -12.61 -43.92
N LEU A 366 2.65 -13.47 -44.68
CA LEU A 366 2.41 -13.82 -46.09
C LEU A 366 2.42 -15.30 -46.24
#